data_7e83ec9dbc25648822a0e1709565cf3a
#
_entry.id   7e83ec9dbc25648822a0e1709565cf3a
#
_cell.length_a   1.000
_cell.length_b   1.000
_cell.length_c   1.000
_cell.angle_alpha   90.00
_cell.angle_beta   90.00
_cell.angle_gamma   90.00
#
_symmetry.space_group_name_H-M   'P 1'
#
loop_
_entity.id
_entity.type
_entity.pdbx_description
1 polymer ?
#
loop_
_entity_poly.entity_id
_entity_poly.type
_entity_poly.pdbx_seq_one_letter_code
_entity_poly.pdbx_strand_id
1 'polypeptide(L)'
;MRTLYLMRHGYTLFNFLDKKQGWCDSPLTSVGVAQAREAGDYLRSQGIEIDHAYSSPSERAWRTLEMALGEDAPYVLDKRLREWCFGVLEGHDNYVAKRPASGDYYLDFGGESEEQVRTRFFTAVDELMRRPD
;
A
#
# COMPACT_ATOMS: atom_id res chain seq x y z
N MET A 1 3.05 10.27 23.22
CA MET A 1 3.79 10.30 21.93
C MET A 1 3.20 9.21 21.04
N ARG A 2 2.79 9.55 19.82
CA ARG A 2 2.21 8.56 18.89
C ARG A 2 3.28 8.06 17.95
N THR A 3 3.26 6.77 17.65
CA THR A 3 4.17 6.13 16.70
C THR A 3 3.38 5.67 15.47
N LEU A 4 3.88 6.01 14.30
CA LEU A 4 3.34 5.54 13.02
C LEU A 4 4.21 4.41 12.48
N TYR A 5 3.59 3.27 12.23
CA TYR A 5 4.22 2.15 11.52
C TYR A 5 3.70 2.12 10.09
N LEU A 6 4.60 2.21 9.14
CA LEU A 6 4.28 2.10 7.71
C LEU A 6 4.77 0.74 7.20
N MET A 7 3.89 0.04 6.52
CA MET A 7 4.20 -1.27 5.93
C MET A 7 3.78 -1.30 4.47
N ARG A 8 4.65 -1.81 3.62
CA ARG A 8 4.31 -2.11 2.23
C ARG A 8 3.62 -3.47 2.15
N HIS A 9 2.73 -3.64 1.16
CA HIS A 9 2.12 -4.94 0.85
C HIS A 9 3.17 -6.01 0.52
N GLY A 10 2.83 -7.27 0.74
CA GLY A 10 3.65 -8.42 0.37
C GLY A 10 3.76 -8.62 -1.14
N TYR A 11 4.64 -9.55 -1.53
CA TYR A 11 4.91 -9.87 -2.92
C TYR A 11 3.66 -10.39 -3.65
N THR A 12 3.32 -9.75 -4.77
CA THR A 12 2.10 -10.04 -5.55
C THR A 12 2.41 -10.77 -6.86
N LEU A 13 1.36 -11.26 -7.50
CA LEU A 13 1.45 -11.83 -8.85
C LEU A 13 2.05 -10.83 -9.85
N PHE A 14 1.63 -9.56 -9.81
CA PHE A 14 2.18 -8.53 -10.69
C PHE A 14 3.63 -8.17 -10.37
N ASN A 15 4.06 -8.29 -9.13
CA ASN A 15 5.48 -8.21 -8.79
C ASN A 15 6.26 -9.36 -9.45
N PHE A 16 5.73 -10.57 -9.40
CA PHE A 16 6.34 -11.74 -10.05
C PHE A 16 6.41 -11.60 -11.57
N LEU A 17 5.34 -11.09 -12.19
CA LEU A 17 5.24 -10.89 -13.65
C LEU A 17 5.93 -9.59 -14.12
N ASP A 18 6.50 -8.80 -13.22
CA ASP A 18 7.09 -7.49 -13.49
C ASP A 18 6.14 -6.55 -14.26
N LYS A 19 4.91 -6.43 -13.76
CA LYS A 19 3.88 -5.56 -14.30
C LYS A 19 3.65 -4.35 -13.40
N LYS A 20 3.31 -3.23 -14.04
CA LYS A 20 2.99 -1.98 -13.36
C LYS A 20 1.68 -2.13 -12.58
N GLN A 21 1.76 -1.92 -11.28
CA GLN A 21 0.68 -2.12 -10.34
C GLN A 21 0.50 -0.88 -9.47
N GLY A 22 -0.48 -0.07 -9.83
CA GLY A 22 -0.88 1.10 -9.06
C GLY A 22 -2.29 0.91 -8.51
N TRP A 23 -3.29 1.45 -9.17
CA TRP A 23 -4.70 1.27 -8.80
C TRP A 23 -5.27 -0.07 -9.25
N CYS A 24 -4.76 -0.68 -10.33
CA CYS A 24 -5.05 -2.08 -10.60
C CYS A 24 -4.44 -2.97 -9.52
N ASP A 25 -4.92 -4.18 -9.41
CA ASP A 25 -4.57 -5.07 -8.31
C ASP A 25 -4.23 -6.47 -8.82
N SER A 26 -3.50 -7.20 -8.01
CA SER A 26 -3.26 -8.62 -8.17
C SER A 26 -3.08 -9.27 -6.81
N PRO A 27 -3.36 -10.58 -6.68
CA PRO A 27 -3.32 -11.23 -5.38
C PRO A 27 -1.90 -11.36 -4.84
N LEU A 28 -1.78 -11.48 -3.52
CA LEU A 28 -0.54 -11.90 -2.88
C LEU A 28 -0.18 -13.31 -3.35
N THR A 29 1.12 -13.53 -3.59
CA THR A 29 1.68 -14.86 -3.76
C THR A 29 1.87 -15.53 -2.40
N SER A 30 2.20 -16.83 -2.39
CA SER A 30 2.58 -17.52 -1.14
C SER A 30 3.77 -16.86 -0.45
N VAL A 31 4.71 -16.31 -1.22
CA VAL A 31 5.84 -15.52 -0.70
C VAL A 31 5.34 -14.25 -0.02
N GLY A 32 4.40 -13.53 -0.65
CA GLY A 32 3.82 -12.31 -0.08
C GLY A 32 3.05 -12.57 1.21
N VAL A 33 2.30 -13.66 1.28
CA VAL A 33 1.62 -14.10 2.52
C VAL A 33 2.62 -14.39 3.63
N ALA A 34 3.70 -15.11 3.31
CA ALA A 34 4.75 -15.41 4.29
C ALA A 34 5.45 -14.13 4.79
N GLN A 35 5.75 -13.18 3.90
CA GLN A 35 6.32 -11.88 4.27
C GLN A 35 5.40 -11.11 5.24
N ALA A 36 4.10 -11.08 4.97
CA ALA A 36 3.13 -10.40 5.82
C ALA A 36 3.05 -11.05 7.22
N ARG A 37 3.02 -12.36 7.30
CA ARG A 37 3.04 -13.09 8.57
C ARG A 37 4.32 -12.85 9.35
N GLU A 38 5.47 -12.86 8.70
CA GLU A 38 6.78 -12.58 9.31
C GLU A 38 6.82 -11.16 9.89
N ALA A 39 6.28 -10.17 9.17
CA ALA A 39 6.16 -8.80 9.68
C ALA A 39 5.30 -8.74 10.96
N GLY A 40 4.18 -9.46 10.99
CA GLY A 40 3.34 -9.57 12.19
C GLY A 40 4.04 -10.26 13.34
N ASP A 41 4.77 -11.33 13.08
CA ASP A 41 5.58 -12.02 14.10
C ASP A 41 6.66 -11.10 14.69
N TYR A 42 7.29 -10.29 13.86
CA TYR A 42 8.25 -9.28 14.31
C TYR A 42 7.59 -8.26 15.26
N LEU A 43 6.45 -7.67 14.87
CA LEU A 43 5.74 -6.73 15.73
C LEU A 43 5.42 -7.33 17.10
N ARG A 44 4.90 -8.54 17.12
CA ARG A 44 4.60 -9.26 18.37
C ARG A 44 5.86 -9.54 19.19
N SER A 45 6.95 -9.95 18.55
CA SER A 45 8.22 -10.23 19.23
C SER A 45 8.82 -9.00 19.91
N GLN A 46 8.52 -7.81 19.38
CA GLN A 46 8.94 -6.54 19.94
C GLN A 46 7.93 -5.95 20.96
N GLY A 47 6.85 -6.67 21.25
CA GLY A 47 5.79 -6.16 22.13
C GLY A 47 5.07 -4.95 21.57
N ILE A 48 5.05 -4.78 20.24
CA ILE A 48 4.38 -3.67 19.57
C ILE A 48 2.90 -4.00 19.42
N GLU A 49 2.05 -3.23 20.08
CA GLU A 49 0.60 -3.28 19.94
C GLU A 49 0.15 -2.15 19.00
N ILE A 50 -0.79 -2.45 18.12
CA ILE A 50 -1.35 -1.49 17.16
C ILE A 50 -2.75 -1.12 17.61
N ASP A 51 -2.93 0.12 18.03
CA ASP A 51 -4.22 0.63 18.49
C ASP A 51 -5.20 0.87 17.34
N HIS A 52 -4.69 1.38 16.22
CA HIS A 52 -5.48 1.72 15.04
C HIS A 52 -4.76 1.27 13.78
N ALA A 53 -5.46 0.57 12.90
CA ALA A 53 -4.93 0.09 11.65
C ALA A 53 -5.71 0.66 10.45
N TYR A 54 -4.98 1.04 9.42
CA TYR A 54 -5.53 1.60 8.18
C TYR A 54 -4.90 0.94 6.98
N SER A 55 -5.66 0.77 5.92
CA SER A 55 -5.17 0.17 4.68
C SER A 55 -5.69 0.89 3.45
N SER A 56 -4.92 0.84 2.37
CA SER A 56 -5.44 1.04 1.03
C SER A 56 -6.58 0.04 0.76
N PRO A 57 -7.60 0.40 -0.05
CA PRO A 57 -8.65 -0.54 -0.44
C PRO A 57 -8.19 -1.62 -1.44
N SER A 58 -6.96 -1.56 -1.95
CA SER A 58 -6.39 -2.64 -2.76
C SER A 58 -6.27 -3.92 -1.95
N GLU A 59 -6.71 -5.05 -2.51
CA GLU A 59 -6.70 -6.35 -1.83
C GLU A 59 -5.29 -6.73 -1.34
N ARG A 60 -4.26 -6.50 -2.16
CA ARG A 60 -2.88 -6.77 -1.76
C ARG A 60 -2.47 -6.05 -0.48
N ALA A 61 -3.04 -4.86 -0.23
CA ALA A 61 -2.74 -4.07 0.97
C ALA A 61 -3.51 -4.57 2.19
N TRP A 62 -4.85 -4.65 2.13
CA TRP A 62 -5.62 -5.08 3.29
C TRP A 62 -5.40 -6.58 3.61
N ARG A 63 -5.15 -7.40 2.60
CA ARG A 63 -4.80 -8.81 2.84
C ARG A 63 -3.45 -8.95 3.56
N THR A 64 -2.46 -8.12 3.20
CA THR A 64 -1.19 -8.03 3.93
C THR A 64 -1.41 -7.64 5.39
N LEU A 65 -2.27 -6.65 5.64
CA LEU A 65 -2.61 -6.22 6.99
C LEU A 65 -3.24 -7.36 7.79
N GLU A 66 -4.20 -8.08 7.23
CA GLU A 66 -4.86 -9.22 7.89
C GLU A 66 -3.87 -10.35 8.20
N MET A 67 -2.94 -10.64 7.30
CA MET A 67 -1.91 -11.65 7.55
C MET A 67 -0.92 -11.23 8.65
N ALA A 68 -0.66 -9.93 8.77
CA ALA A 68 0.25 -9.40 9.79
C ALA A 68 -0.42 -9.28 11.16
N LEU A 69 -1.63 -8.73 11.22
CA LEU A 69 -2.30 -8.40 12.49
C LEU A 69 -3.35 -9.44 12.92
N GLY A 70 -3.79 -10.29 12.02
CA GLY A 70 -4.88 -11.23 12.21
C GLY A 70 -6.14 -10.84 11.45
N GLU A 71 -6.91 -11.83 10.98
CA GLU A 71 -8.12 -11.60 10.18
C GLU A 71 -9.23 -10.89 10.98
N ASP A 72 -9.22 -11.03 12.30
CA ASP A 72 -10.20 -10.40 13.19
C ASP A 72 -9.76 -9.00 13.68
N ALA A 73 -8.55 -8.56 13.34
CA ALA A 73 -8.07 -7.23 13.72
C ALA A 73 -8.89 -6.13 13.02
N PRO A 74 -9.44 -5.16 13.76
CA PRO A 74 -10.20 -4.09 13.13
C PRO A 74 -9.29 -3.15 12.35
N TYR A 75 -9.73 -2.75 11.16
CA TYR A 75 -9.03 -1.75 10.36
C TYR A 75 -10.00 -0.91 9.52
N VAL A 76 -9.53 0.21 9.04
CA VAL A 76 -10.30 1.12 8.18
C VAL A 76 -9.61 1.24 6.82
N LEU A 77 -10.41 1.15 5.75
CA LEU A 77 -9.94 1.40 4.39
C LEU A 77 -9.96 2.90 4.09
N ASP A 78 -8.85 3.41 3.56
CA ASP A 78 -8.74 4.80 3.13
C ASP A 78 -8.17 4.87 1.71
N LYS A 79 -8.97 5.39 0.79
CA LYS A 79 -8.58 5.53 -0.63
C LYS A 79 -7.34 6.40 -0.84
N ARG A 80 -7.06 7.30 0.08
CA ARG A 80 -5.90 8.20 0.02
C ARG A 80 -4.58 7.46 0.23
N LEU A 81 -4.63 6.24 0.75
CA LEU A 81 -3.47 5.36 0.95
C LEU A 81 -3.14 4.49 -0.27
N ARG A 82 -3.86 4.65 -1.37
CA ARG A 82 -3.58 3.94 -2.62
C ARG A 82 -2.18 4.27 -3.16
N GLU A 83 -1.63 3.29 -3.88
CA GLU A 83 -0.47 3.50 -4.75
C GLU A 83 -0.76 4.59 -5.78
N TRP A 84 0.26 5.04 -6.47
CA TRP A 84 0.17 5.95 -7.60
C TRP A 84 -0.75 5.36 -8.68
N CYS A 85 -1.63 6.20 -9.25
CA CYS A 85 -2.40 5.83 -10.43
C CYS A 85 -1.54 6.03 -11.67
N PHE A 86 -1.30 4.96 -12.42
CA PHE A 86 -0.52 5.00 -13.66
C PHE A 86 -1.38 5.12 -14.91
N GLY A 87 -2.70 5.32 -14.76
CA GLY A 87 -3.62 5.48 -15.88
C GLY A 87 -3.64 4.27 -16.80
N VAL A 88 -3.58 4.51 -18.11
CA VAL A 88 -3.62 3.43 -19.12
C VAL A 88 -2.38 2.53 -19.10
N LEU A 89 -1.33 2.90 -18.38
CA LEU A 89 -0.13 2.06 -18.21
C LEU A 89 -0.29 0.99 -17.14
N GLU A 90 -1.39 1.03 -16.37
CA GLU A 90 -1.71 0.00 -15.38
C GLU A 90 -1.74 -1.41 -16.02
N GLY A 91 -1.06 -2.36 -15.40
CA GLY A 91 -1.01 -3.75 -15.86
C GLY A 91 -0.08 -4.02 -17.04
N HIS A 92 0.54 -3.00 -17.62
CA HIS A 92 1.57 -3.16 -18.64
C HIS A 92 2.88 -3.66 -18.04
N ASP A 93 3.70 -4.30 -18.87
CA ASP A 93 5.04 -4.71 -18.47
C ASP A 93 5.90 -3.50 -18.10
N ASN A 94 6.63 -3.59 -17.01
CA ASN A 94 7.44 -2.47 -16.52
C ASN A 94 8.53 -2.03 -17.50
N TYR A 95 9.01 -2.91 -18.38
CA TYR A 95 10.01 -2.52 -19.38
C TYR A 95 9.45 -1.55 -20.44
N VAL A 96 8.14 -1.54 -20.66
CA VAL A 96 7.46 -0.59 -21.57
C VAL A 96 7.42 0.82 -20.97
N ALA A 97 7.40 0.92 -19.66
CA ALA A 97 7.27 2.17 -18.92
C ALA A 97 8.33 2.28 -17.82
N LYS A 98 9.60 2.07 -18.18
CA LYS A 98 10.75 2.18 -17.26
C LYS A 98 10.99 3.62 -16.81
N ARG A 99 10.02 4.22 -16.13
CA ARG A 99 10.26 5.49 -15.44
C ARG A 99 9.94 5.36 -13.96
N PRO A 100 10.80 5.89 -13.10
CA PRO A 100 10.43 6.05 -11.70
C PRO A 100 9.19 6.94 -11.63
N ALA A 101 8.31 6.66 -10.67
CA ALA A 101 7.15 7.47 -10.42
C ALA A 101 7.61 8.83 -9.88
N SER A 102 7.62 9.84 -10.74
CA SER A 102 8.04 11.21 -10.40
C SER A 102 7.41 12.24 -11.34
N GLY A 103 7.18 13.43 -10.83
CA GLY A 103 6.67 14.56 -11.59
C GLY A 103 5.30 14.30 -12.22
N ASP A 104 5.13 14.79 -13.43
CA ASP A 104 3.84 14.83 -14.14
C ASP A 104 3.70 13.80 -15.26
N TYR A 105 4.68 12.91 -15.38
CA TYR A 105 4.74 11.97 -16.52
C TYR A 105 3.45 11.18 -16.74
N TYR A 106 2.82 10.72 -15.66
CA TYR A 106 1.63 9.87 -15.76
C TYR A 106 0.32 10.62 -16.02
N LEU A 107 0.33 11.95 -15.93
CA LEU A 107 -0.85 12.77 -16.27
C LEU A 107 -1.30 12.56 -17.72
N ASP A 108 -0.37 12.47 -18.67
CA ASP A 108 -0.65 12.25 -20.09
C ASP A 108 -1.28 10.87 -20.36
N PHE A 109 -1.17 9.95 -19.41
CA PHE A 109 -1.75 8.61 -19.50
C PHE A 109 -3.02 8.45 -18.66
N GLY A 110 -3.59 9.53 -18.17
CA GLY A 110 -4.77 9.48 -17.30
C GLY A 110 -4.48 9.09 -15.86
N GLY A 111 -3.22 9.13 -15.46
CA GLY A 111 -2.77 8.85 -14.10
C GLY A 111 -2.63 10.10 -13.23
N GLU A 112 -1.91 9.97 -12.13
CA GLU A 112 -1.68 11.05 -11.17
C GLU A 112 -0.32 11.71 -11.34
N SER A 113 -0.23 13.00 -10.96
CA SER A 113 1.05 13.67 -10.73
C SER A 113 1.63 13.30 -9.38
N GLU A 114 2.93 13.55 -9.19
CA GLU A 114 3.60 13.41 -7.89
C GLU A 114 2.93 14.27 -6.81
N GLU A 115 2.58 15.51 -7.14
CA GLU A 115 1.91 16.43 -6.22
C GLU A 115 0.56 15.89 -5.76
N GLN A 116 -0.24 15.32 -6.65
CA GLN A 116 -1.53 14.70 -6.31
C GLN A 116 -1.36 13.53 -5.34
N VAL A 117 -0.40 12.64 -5.59
CA VAL A 117 -0.11 11.50 -4.72
C VAL A 117 0.36 11.97 -3.35
N ARG A 118 1.33 12.90 -3.32
CA ARG A 118 1.85 13.46 -2.06
C ARG A 118 0.74 14.14 -1.25
N THR A 119 -0.05 14.97 -1.88
CA THR A 119 -1.11 15.72 -1.19
C THR A 119 -2.11 14.79 -0.54
N ARG A 120 -2.66 13.79 -1.28
CA ARG A 120 -3.64 12.88 -0.71
C ARG A 120 -3.07 12.00 0.40
N PHE A 121 -1.84 11.51 0.22
CA PHE A 121 -1.19 10.63 1.20
C PHE A 121 -0.85 11.39 2.50
N PHE A 122 -0.18 12.52 2.40
CA PHE A 122 0.19 13.29 3.59
C PHE A 122 -1.00 13.91 4.32
N THR A 123 -2.06 14.30 3.59
CA THR A 123 -3.31 14.72 4.21
C THR A 123 -3.92 13.58 5.04
N ALA A 124 -3.96 12.36 4.50
CA ALA A 124 -4.45 11.20 5.23
C ALA A 124 -3.62 10.96 6.49
N VAL A 125 -2.30 10.89 6.36
CA VAL A 125 -1.40 10.62 7.50
C VAL A 125 -1.53 11.69 8.58
N ASP A 126 -1.57 12.96 8.21
CA ASP A 126 -1.74 14.07 9.16
C ASP A 126 -3.06 13.98 9.93
N GLU A 127 -4.16 13.71 9.24
CA GLU A 127 -5.46 13.51 9.89
C GLU A 127 -5.47 12.29 10.82
N LEU A 128 -4.90 11.16 10.38
CA LEU A 128 -4.83 9.95 11.20
C LEU A 128 -4.03 10.17 12.48
N MET A 129 -2.91 10.89 12.37
CA MET A 129 -2.05 11.19 13.52
C MET A 129 -2.65 12.21 14.50
N ARG A 130 -3.63 12.99 14.06
CA ARG A 130 -4.33 13.98 14.90
C ARG A 130 -5.64 13.47 15.51
N ARG A 131 -6.12 12.30 15.10
CA ARG A 131 -7.37 11.75 15.65
C ARG A 131 -7.27 11.62 17.18
N PRO A 132 -8.31 12.01 17.91
CA PRO A 132 -8.43 11.65 19.32
C PRO A 132 -8.55 10.12 19.45
N ASP A 133 -8.00 9.59 20.54
CA ASP A 133 -8.11 8.16 20.86
C ASP A 133 -9.55 7.77 21.19
#